data_dc88ff6c7c197fae78cb587eab94f13c
#
_entry.id   dc88ff6c7c197fae78cb587eab94f13c
#
_cell.length_a   1.000
_cell.length_b   1.000
_cell.length_c   1.000
_cell.angle_alpha   90.00
_cell.angle_beta   90.00
_cell.angle_gamma   90.00
#
_symmetry.space_group_name_H-M   'P 1'
#
loop_
_entity.id
_entity.type
_entity.pdbx_description
1 polymer ?
#
loop_
_entity_poly.entity_id
_entity_poly.type
_entity_poly.pdbx_seq_one_letter_code
_entity_poly.pdbx_strand_id
1 'polypeptide(L)' 'MMNESKIQNMLRDLLDELLDARGDDDEPIADLAVCTEGISAVRTFEDAGLLTDQRGIVVECDNGREFQISIVRSS' A
#
# COMPACT_ATOMS: atom_id res chain seq x y z
N MET A 1 8.24 -9.84 16.78
CA MET A 1 7.07 -9.14 17.32
C MET A 1 6.55 -8.15 16.29
N MET A 2 5.23 -8.08 16.13
CA MET A 2 4.60 -7.15 15.21
C MET A 2 4.60 -5.74 15.78
N ASN A 3 4.96 -4.75 14.97
CA ASN A 3 4.92 -3.34 15.36
C ASN A 3 4.43 -2.50 14.17
N GLU A 4 4.33 -1.19 14.36
CA GLU A 4 3.78 -0.30 13.34
C GLU A 4 4.60 -0.37 12.05
N SER A 5 5.92 -0.44 12.14
CA SER A 5 6.78 -0.51 10.95
C SER A 5 6.58 -1.82 10.20
N LYS A 6 6.41 -2.93 10.92
CA LYS A 6 6.16 -4.22 10.27
C LYS A 6 4.81 -4.26 9.60
N ILE A 7 3.78 -3.71 10.25
CA ILE A 7 2.44 -3.61 9.65
C ILE A 7 2.50 -2.74 8.40
N GLN A 8 3.16 -1.60 8.48
CA GLN A 8 3.32 -0.69 7.35
C GLN A 8 3.96 -1.40 6.16
N ASN A 9 5.09 -2.08 6.39
CA ASN A 9 5.83 -2.73 5.31
C ASN A 9 5.04 -3.91 4.73
N MET A 10 4.34 -4.65 5.59
CA MET A 10 3.50 -5.75 5.14
C MET A 10 2.37 -5.25 4.24
N LEU A 11 1.68 -4.18 4.65
CA LEU A 11 0.61 -3.61 3.83
C LEU A 11 1.12 -3.10 2.51
N ARG A 12 2.26 -2.38 2.52
CA ARG A 12 2.86 -1.91 1.29
C ARG A 12 3.18 -3.07 0.36
N ASP A 13 3.82 -4.12 0.88
CA ASP A 13 4.24 -5.26 0.08
C ASP A 13 3.03 -6.02 -0.48
N LEU A 14 1.98 -6.18 0.33
CA LEU A 14 0.75 -6.84 -0.13
C LEU A 14 0.10 -6.06 -1.27
N LEU A 15 0.01 -4.74 -1.12
CA LEU A 15 -0.60 -3.91 -2.15
C LEU A 15 0.26 -3.87 -3.41
N ASP A 16 1.58 -3.82 -3.27
CA ASP A 16 2.48 -3.87 -4.41
C ASP A 16 2.33 -5.19 -5.18
N GLU A 17 2.20 -6.30 -4.47
CA GLU A 17 1.97 -7.60 -5.12
C GLU A 17 0.66 -7.63 -5.88
N LEU A 18 -0.39 -7.03 -5.31
CA LEU A 18 -1.68 -6.95 -6.00
C LEU A 18 -1.58 -6.07 -7.25
N LEU A 19 -0.85 -4.94 -7.17
CA LEU A 19 -0.65 -4.08 -8.32
C LEU A 19 0.12 -4.80 -9.43
N ASP A 20 1.15 -5.56 -9.06
CA ASP A 20 1.95 -6.32 -10.02
C ASP A 20 1.14 -7.43 -10.69
N ALA A 21 0.18 -8.01 -9.97
CA ALA A 21 -0.66 -9.08 -10.48
C ALA A 21 -1.78 -8.61 -11.40
N ARG A 22 -2.02 -7.29 -11.48
CA ARG A 22 -3.07 -6.76 -12.36
C ARG A 22 -2.71 -7.04 -13.82
N GLY A 23 -3.67 -7.57 -14.55
CA GLY A 23 -3.46 -7.88 -15.96
C GLY A 23 -2.73 -9.19 -16.21
N ASP A 24 -2.34 -9.91 -15.18
CA ASP A 24 -1.70 -11.22 -15.30
C ASP A 24 -2.71 -12.30 -14.91
N ASP A 25 -3.40 -12.82 -15.90
CA ASP A 25 -4.48 -13.79 -15.71
C ASP A 25 -3.99 -15.13 -15.14
N ASP A 26 -2.68 -15.41 -15.23
CA ASP A 26 -2.09 -16.64 -14.73
C ASP A 26 -1.74 -16.55 -13.24
N GLU A 27 -1.79 -15.36 -12.65
CA GLU A 27 -1.50 -15.19 -11.24
C GLU A 27 -2.67 -15.66 -10.37
N PRO A 28 -2.41 -16.44 -9.31
CA PRO A 28 -3.49 -16.90 -8.43
C PRO A 28 -4.27 -15.79 -7.76
N ILE A 29 -3.66 -14.60 -7.58
CA ILE A 29 -4.29 -13.46 -6.91
C ILE A 29 -4.88 -12.45 -7.90
N ALA A 30 -4.93 -12.78 -9.19
CA ALA A 30 -5.41 -11.84 -10.21
C ALA A 30 -6.83 -11.35 -9.93
N ASP A 31 -7.70 -12.24 -9.40
CA ASP A 31 -9.07 -11.86 -9.06
C ASP A 31 -9.12 -10.82 -7.95
N LEU A 32 -8.20 -10.92 -6.97
CA LEU A 32 -8.10 -9.93 -5.90
C LEU A 32 -7.45 -8.64 -6.40
N ALA A 33 -6.52 -8.77 -7.34
CA ALA A 33 -5.80 -7.61 -7.87
C ALA A 33 -6.74 -6.63 -8.57
N VAL A 34 -7.88 -7.08 -9.07
CA VAL A 34 -8.86 -6.19 -9.70
C VAL A 34 -9.40 -5.15 -8.71
N CYS A 35 -9.36 -5.45 -7.41
CA CYS A 35 -9.78 -4.51 -6.37
C CYS A 35 -8.87 -3.28 -6.29
N THR A 36 -7.69 -3.32 -6.90
CA THR A 36 -6.74 -2.21 -6.89
C THR A 36 -6.87 -1.31 -8.10
N GLU A 37 -7.91 -1.46 -8.91
CA GLU A 37 -8.14 -0.56 -10.04
C GLU A 37 -8.25 0.87 -9.56
N GLY A 38 -7.59 1.78 -10.28
CA GLY A 38 -7.52 3.18 -9.90
C GLY A 38 -6.33 3.54 -9.03
N ILE A 39 -5.59 2.56 -8.53
CA ILE A 39 -4.38 2.80 -7.76
C ILE A 39 -3.17 2.69 -8.69
N SER A 40 -2.30 3.71 -8.68
CA SER A 40 -1.11 3.72 -9.51
C SER A 40 0.14 3.30 -8.73
N ALA A 41 0.22 3.63 -7.44
CA ALA A 41 1.39 3.28 -6.63
C ALA A 41 1.05 3.31 -5.15
N VAL A 42 1.84 2.58 -4.37
CA VAL A 42 1.76 2.58 -2.91
C VAL A 42 3.17 2.75 -2.37
N ARG A 43 3.33 3.66 -1.41
CA ARG A 43 4.63 3.94 -0.79
C ARG A 43 4.45 4.06 0.72
N THR A 44 5.53 3.77 1.47
CA THR A 44 5.53 4.09 2.89
C THR A 44 5.64 5.61 3.07
N PHE A 45 5.29 6.11 4.25
CA PHE A 45 5.47 7.53 4.56
C PHE A 45 6.92 7.96 4.35
N GLU A 46 7.86 7.13 4.78
CA GLU A 46 9.28 7.40 4.62
C GLU A 46 9.67 7.48 3.15
N ASP A 47 9.23 6.53 2.33
CA ASP A 47 9.53 6.50 0.90
C ASP A 47 8.89 7.68 0.16
N ALA A 48 7.75 8.16 0.65
CA ALA A 48 7.07 9.31 0.06
C ALA A 48 7.68 10.64 0.51
N GLY A 49 8.67 10.61 1.41
CA GLY A 49 9.34 11.82 1.87
C GLY A 49 8.57 12.62 2.90
N LEU A 50 7.59 12.01 3.56
CA LEU A 50 6.81 12.70 4.59
C LEU A 50 7.62 12.82 5.88
N LEU A 51 7.67 14.03 6.42
CA LEU A 51 8.34 14.32 7.67
C LEU A 51 7.37 14.09 8.83
N THR A 52 7.28 12.84 9.28
CA THR A 52 6.37 12.46 10.35
C THR A 52 6.97 11.33 11.16
N ASP A 53 6.64 11.29 12.45
CA ASP A 53 7.01 10.19 13.34
C ASP A 53 6.05 9.01 13.20
N GLN A 54 4.93 9.21 12.52
CA GLN A 54 3.92 8.17 12.32
C GLN A 54 4.37 7.18 11.26
N ARG A 55 3.82 5.98 11.33
CA ARG A 55 3.99 4.96 10.31
C ARG A 55 2.71 4.86 9.49
N GLY A 56 2.86 4.58 8.21
CA GLY A 56 1.73 4.43 7.33
C GLY A 56 2.14 4.36 5.88
N ILE A 57 1.14 4.38 5.02
CA ILE A 57 1.37 4.30 3.57
C ILE A 57 0.62 5.42 2.87
N VAL A 58 1.17 5.81 1.71
CA VAL A 58 0.52 6.74 0.79
C VAL A 58 0.07 5.93 -0.42
N VAL A 59 -1.20 6.05 -0.76
CA VAL A 59 -1.80 5.40 -1.92
C VAL A 59 -2.01 6.48 -2.99
N GLU A 60 -1.31 6.35 -4.10
CA GLU A 60 -1.45 7.27 -5.23
C GLU A 60 -2.45 6.68 -6.22
N CYS A 61 -3.34 7.52 -6.72
CA CYS A 61 -4.40 7.11 -7.64
C CYS A 61 -4.16 7.67 -9.03
N ASP A 62 -4.74 6.99 -10.04
CA ASP A 62 -4.57 7.36 -11.46
C ASP A 62 -5.09 8.76 -11.77
N ASN A 63 -6.05 9.26 -10.97
CA ASN A 63 -6.63 10.60 -11.16
C ASN A 63 -5.80 11.70 -10.50
N GLY A 64 -4.62 11.37 -9.96
CA GLY A 64 -3.74 12.34 -9.31
C GLY A 64 -4.02 12.54 -7.83
N ARG A 65 -5.01 11.87 -7.27
CA ARG A 65 -5.31 11.96 -5.85
C ARG A 65 -4.40 11.04 -5.04
N GLU A 66 -4.13 11.45 -3.81
CA GLU A 66 -3.36 10.66 -2.87
C GLU A 66 -4.15 10.47 -1.59
N PHE A 67 -4.05 9.29 -1.01
CA PHE A 67 -4.65 8.99 0.29
C PHE A 67 -3.56 8.52 1.24
N GLN A 68 -3.65 8.94 2.48
CA GLN A 68 -2.72 8.52 3.52
C GLN A 68 -3.43 7.59 4.47
N ILE A 69 -2.81 6.45 4.75
CA ILE A 69 -3.32 5.49 5.72
C ILE A 69 -2.32 5.42 6.86
N SER A 70 -2.70 5.94 8.02
CA SER A 70 -1.84 5.95 9.21
C SER A 70 -2.04 4.68 10.01
N ILE A 71 -0.97 4.14 10.54
CA ILE A 71 -1.00 2.95 11.37
C ILE A 71 -0.77 3.38 12.81
N VAL A 72 -1.77 3.17 13.65
CA VAL A 72 -1.76 3.58 15.04
C VAL A 72 -1.95 2.35 15.92
N ARG A 73 -1.10 2.22 16.90
CA ARG A 73 -1.18 1.13 17.88
C ARG A 73 -2.27 1.46 18.88
N SER A 74 -3.20 0.54 19.07
CA SER A 74 -4.33 0.76 20.00
C SER A 74 -4.07 0.25 21.40
N SER A 75 -3.05 -0.58 21.59
CA SER A 75 -2.69 -1.04 22.95
C SER A 75 -1.28 -1.62 22.99
#